data_ee96b2bed09b340ecd1cf8c1e0203f7b
#
_entry.id   ee96b2bed09b340ecd1cf8c1e0203f7b
#
_cell.length_a   1.000
_cell.length_b   1.000
_cell.length_c   1.000
_cell.angle_alpha   90.00
_cell.angle_beta   90.00
_cell.angle_gamma   90.00
#
_symmetry.space_group_name_H-M   'P 1'
#
loop_
_entity.id
_entity.type
_entity.pdbx_description
1 polymer ?
#
loop_
_entity_poly.entity_id
_entity_poly.type
_entity_poly.pdbx_seq_one_letter_code
_entity_poly.pdbx_strand_id
1 'polypeptide(L)'
;VIDQDREILLFAPDLLGESLAAELSTDELTLRVRRSADQLQGHPSLVIWSLPSETQPLILEREILQLQQRWTPTPTLLLLPADYRRDPQALLSLNCDGILQDPDLAALKEAVQTLLNGGRVLKFKPHSAHASTSEQDLSMVQWLLVSGLQQIGRDLQVVEALLDPPPEHLVMRLLLEGRCRELRSARNLLLWLWGPLHTSLAEVVPLRDQSQSLELTLSNRQPTAVWHAIQQRLEGAVSSGLGNGTGQLLAIEGLHPERRRDLLLALLQQLHEVLLRLRSDELVSTRDQKALSARWQSLQTEVKQQALRSVAGNYVRLPQGESLVAVAEQLVDRTDLRQSDDELPDPQSMLASLVLDQPVLVDGQLLPSDDPRALLQLETLISNWLVRTAELIGSELLGICGEWPELRRYLLQQNLISTRELERLRNQLNSQSRWQDWIERPIRLYESRRLLFSLKTGRIEPLLLTEPRDEELRRLRWWQQQVALIVEARDAIAPQVQALVKRLGDLMVVVLTQVVGRAIGLIGRGIAQGMGRSLGRS
;
A
#
# COMPACT_ATOMS: atom_id res chain seq x y z
N VAL A 1 -30.34 37.71 -10.11
CA VAL A 1 -30.35 36.55 -9.24
C VAL A 1 -30.02 37.05 -7.86
N ILE A 2 -31.01 37.03 -6.95
CA ILE A 2 -30.95 37.56 -5.59
C ILE A 2 -29.93 36.69 -4.84
N ASP A 3 -28.89 37.33 -4.33
CA ASP A 3 -27.90 36.76 -3.45
C ASP A 3 -28.61 36.35 -2.14
N GLN A 4 -29.05 35.09 -2.05
CA GLN A 4 -29.66 34.59 -0.83
C GLN A 4 -28.54 34.42 0.19
N ASP A 5 -28.57 35.18 1.28
CA ASP A 5 -27.73 35.00 2.46
C ASP A 5 -27.71 33.50 2.84
N ARG A 6 -26.59 32.83 2.63
CA ARG A 6 -26.45 31.38 2.94
C ARG A 6 -26.34 31.22 4.45
N GLU A 7 -27.28 30.50 5.06
CA GLU A 7 -27.26 30.20 6.49
C GLU A 7 -26.46 28.92 6.76
N ILE A 8 -25.55 29.01 7.72
CA ILE A 8 -24.73 27.89 8.21
C ILE A 8 -25.12 27.57 9.64
N LEU A 9 -25.34 26.30 9.94
CA LEU A 9 -25.60 25.83 11.29
C LEU A 9 -24.29 25.31 11.92
N LEU A 10 -23.87 25.94 13.03
CA LEU A 10 -22.62 25.60 13.73
C LEU A 10 -22.92 25.02 15.11
N PHE A 11 -22.57 23.75 15.31
CA PHE A 11 -22.52 23.08 16.62
C PHE A 11 -21.09 23.04 17.14
N ALA A 12 -20.77 23.85 18.12
CA ALA A 12 -19.46 23.90 18.75
C ALA A 12 -19.57 24.31 20.21
N PRO A 13 -18.58 23.97 21.07
CA PRO A 13 -18.50 24.48 22.44
C PRO A 13 -18.53 26.02 22.47
N ASP A 14 -19.10 26.61 23.54
CA ASP A 14 -19.47 28.02 23.57
C ASP A 14 -18.39 29.01 23.14
N LEU A 15 -17.19 28.91 23.70
CA LEU A 15 -16.08 29.82 23.37
C LEU A 15 -15.57 29.64 21.93
N LEU A 16 -15.39 28.38 21.51
CA LEU A 16 -14.95 28.05 20.15
C LEU A 16 -16.01 28.46 19.11
N GLY A 17 -17.29 28.23 19.45
CA GLY A 17 -18.41 28.56 18.60
C GLY A 17 -18.57 30.06 18.35
N GLU A 18 -18.32 30.93 19.35
CA GLU A 18 -18.34 32.37 19.18
C GLU A 18 -17.20 32.88 18.29
N SER A 19 -15.99 32.36 18.51
CA SER A 19 -14.83 32.71 17.71
C SER A 19 -15.02 32.29 16.25
N LEU A 20 -15.40 31.03 16.00
CA LEU A 20 -15.65 30.53 14.63
C LEU A 20 -16.81 31.26 13.95
N ALA A 21 -17.89 31.58 14.66
CA ALA A 21 -19.02 32.31 14.09
C ALA A 21 -18.62 33.74 13.68
N ALA A 22 -17.82 34.42 14.47
CA ALA A 22 -17.31 35.75 14.16
C ALA A 22 -16.40 35.77 12.92
N GLU A 23 -15.49 34.79 12.85
CA GLU A 23 -14.50 34.63 11.79
C GLU A 23 -15.13 34.20 10.42
N LEU A 24 -16.16 33.36 10.46
CA LEU A 24 -16.89 32.91 9.27
C LEU A 24 -17.93 33.91 8.77
N SER A 25 -18.38 34.83 9.64
CA SER A 25 -19.36 35.87 9.28
C SER A 25 -18.73 37.14 8.69
N THR A 26 -17.49 37.06 8.19
CA THR A 26 -16.78 38.20 7.55
C THR A 26 -17.38 38.49 6.17
N ASP A 27 -17.38 39.75 5.76
CA ASP A 27 -18.02 40.28 4.53
C ASP A 27 -17.63 39.58 3.20
N GLU A 28 -16.53 38.85 3.19
CA GLU A 28 -16.05 38.12 2.00
C GLU A 28 -16.94 36.95 1.59
N LEU A 29 -17.67 36.31 2.52
CA LEU A 29 -18.41 35.07 2.26
C LEU A 29 -19.93 35.21 2.25
N THR A 30 -20.50 36.38 2.61
CA THR A 30 -21.96 36.61 2.74
C THR A 30 -22.70 35.49 3.49
N LEU A 31 -22.06 34.96 4.58
CA LEU A 31 -22.53 33.82 5.34
C LEU A 31 -23.13 34.29 6.68
N ARG A 32 -24.31 33.75 7.02
CA ARG A 32 -24.92 33.94 8.34
C ARG A 32 -24.76 32.65 9.16
N VAL A 33 -23.93 32.70 10.19
CA VAL A 33 -23.71 31.57 11.08
C VAL A 33 -24.74 31.56 12.20
N ARG A 34 -25.48 30.46 12.36
CA ARG A 34 -26.46 30.20 13.42
C ARG A 34 -25.94 29.13 14.36
N ARG A 35 -26.09 29.32 15.67
CA ARG A 35 -25.65 28.35 16.70
C ARG A 35 -26.79 27.47 17.23
N SER A 36 -28.04 27.78 16.90
CA SER A 36 -29.22 26.99 17.26
C SER A 36 -30.11 26.76 16.06
N ALA A 37 -30.66 25.55 15.97
CA ALA A 37 -31.62 25.19 14.92
C ALA A 37 -32.88 26.08 14.93
N ASP A 38 -33.26 26.61 16.11
CA ASP A 38 -34.44 27.48 16.26
C ASP A 38 -34.26 28.87 15.65
N GLN A 39 -33.01 29.26 15.35
CA GLN A 39 -32.68 30.55 14.73
C GLN A 39 -32.65 30.49 13.19
N LEU A 40 -32.82 29.31 12.59
CA LEU A 40 -32.81 29.12 11.14
C LEU A 40 -34.15 29.55 10.52
N GLN A 41 -34.10 30.26 9.40
CA GLN A 41 -35.27 30.60 8.58
C GLN A 41 -35.47 29.58 7.43
N GLY A 42 -35.11 28.33 7.61
CA GLY A 42 -35.23 27.27 6.60
C GLY A 42 -34.21 26.14 6.78
N HIS A 43 -33.82 25.53 5.66
CA HIS A 43 -32.75 24.53 5.68
C HIS A 43 -31.38 25.22 5.61
N PRO A 44 -30.41 24.84 6.48
CA PRO A 44 -29.07 25.39 6.41
C PRO A 44 -28.38 24.95 5.10
N SER A 45 -27.49 25.81 4.58
CA SER A 45 -26.67 25.48 3.41
C SER A 45 -25.50 24.58 3.75
N LEU A 46 -25.08 24.54 5.02
CA LEU A 46 -24.00 23.70 5.56
C LEU A 46 -24.21 23.50 7.06
N VAL A 47 -23.93 22.29 7.55
CA VAL A 47 -23.88 21.98 8.98
C VAL A 47 -22.43 21.75 9.39
N ILE A 48 -21.93 22.52 10.33
CA ILE A 48 -20.57 22.38 10.90
C ILE A 48 -20.71 21.84 12.32
N TRP A 49 -20.02 20.74 12.60
CA TRP A 49 -19.99 20.17 13.95
C TRP A 49 -18.55 20.03 14.44
N SER A 50 -18.24 20.76 15.49
CA SER A 50 -16.95 20.67 16.19
C SER A 50 -17.05 19.67 17.33
N LEU A 51 -16.22 18.65 17.28
CA LEU A 51 -16.17 17.58 18.28
C LEU A 51 -15.39 18.02 19.52
N PRO A 52 -15.94 17.76 20.73
CA PRO A 52 -15.14 17.83 21.96
C PRO A 52 -14.11 16.71 22.00
N SER A 53 -12.96 16.95 22.65
CA SER A 53 -11.82 16.00 22.72
C SER A 53 -12.16 14.65 23.35
N GLU A 54 -13.20 14.55 24.15
CA GLU A 54 -13.59 13.34 24.91
C GLU A 54 -14.71 12.50 24.26
N THR A 55 -15.08 12.76 23.00
CA THR A 55 -16.22 12.07 22.37
C THR A 55 -15.92 10.60 22.11
N GLN A 56 -16.77 9.71 22.67
CA GLN A 56 -16.66 8.26 22.42
C GLN A 56 -17.05 7.88 20.99
N PRO A 57 -16.39 6.89 20.35
CA PRO A 57 -16.61 6.51 18.96
C PRO A 57 -18.05 6.13 18.61
N LEU A 58 -18.71 5.36 19.46
CA LEU A 58 -20.11 4.91 19.23
C LEU A 58 -21.12 6.05 19.31
N ILE A 59 -20.85 7.06 20.14
CA ILE A 59 -21.69 8.26 20.27
C ILE A 59 -21.56 9.09 18.99
N LEU A 60 -20.34 9.25 18.50
CA LEU A 60 -20.05 9.98 17.26
C LEU A 60 -20.82 9.45 16.06
N GLU A 61 -20.79 8.14 15.82
CA GLU A 61 -21.51 7.51 14.70
C GLU A 61 -23.02 7.75 14.79
N ARG A 62 -23.57 7.60 15.98
CA ARG A 62 -25.00 7.80 16.21
C ARG A 62 -25.42 9.26 16.01
N GLU A 63 -24.66 10.19 16.50
CA GLU A 63 -24.95 11.63 16.39
C GLU A 63 -24.81 12.13 14.96
N ILE A 64 -23.78 11.67 14.22
CA ILE A 64 -23.64 11.98 12.79
C ILE A 64 -24.85 11.46 12.00
N LEU A 65 -25.26 10.22 12.23
CA LEU A 65 -26.44 9.66 11.56
C LEU A 65 -27.70 10.48 11.88
N GLN A 66 -27.87 10.92 13.11
CA GLN A 66 -29.01 11.76 13.50
C GLN A 66 -28.96 13.14 12.83
N LEU A 67 -27.78 13.77 12.75
CA LEU A 67 -27.60 15.04 12.05
C LEU A 67 -27.89 14.91 10.54
N GLN A 68 -27.36 13.86 9.92
CA GLN A 68 -27.61 13.60 8.51
C GLN A 68 -29.09 13.34 8.22
N GLN A 69 -29.78 12.50 9.02
CA GLN A 69 -31.20 12.25 8.85
C GLN A 69 -32.05 13.51 9.00
N ARG A 70 -31.66 14.39 9.93
CA ARG A 70 -32.40 15.64 10.19
C ARG A 70 -32.22 16.69 9.10
N TRP A 71 -31.02 16.77 8.52
CA TRP A 71 -30.64 17.87 7.63
C TRP A 71 -30.35 17.44 6.18
N THR A 72 -30.68 16.22 5.78
CA THR A 72 -30.54 15.79 4.38
C THR A 72 -31.36 16.70 3.46
N PRO A 73 -30.81 17.21 2.32
CA PRO A 73 -29.52 16.88 1.68
C PRO A 73 -28.36 17.83 2.02
N THR A 74 -28.40 18.56 3.11
CA THR A 74 -27.38 19.55 3.48
C THR A 74 -26.03 18.88 3.77
N PRO A 75 -24.91 19.37 3.20
CA PRO A 75 -23.57 18.84 3.49
C PRO A 75 -23.18 19.04 4.94
N THR A 76 -22.40 18.11 5.48
CA THR A 76 -21.95 18.10 6.87
C THR A 76 -20.43 18.19 6.95
N LEU A 77 -19.90 19.17 7.69
CA LEU A 77 -18.47 19.34 8.00
C LEU A 77 -18.19 18.98 9.44
N LEU A 78 -17.31 18.02 9.65
CA LEU A 78 -16.85 17.57 10.95
C LEU A 78 -15.49 18.19 11.27
N LEU A 79 -15.38 18.90 12.40
CA LEU A 79 -14.12 19.44 12.90
C LEU A 79 -13.61 18.56 14.04
N LEU A 80 -12.44 17.97 13.84
CA LEU A 80 -11.76 17.10 14.81
C LEU A 80 -10.71 17.91 15.58
N PRO A 81 -10.55 17.69 16.91
CA PRO A 81 -9.46 18.30 17.65
C PRO A 81 -8.09 17.71 17.27
N ALA A 82 -7.00 18.42 17.57
CA ALA A 82 -5.64 18.06 17.21
C ALA A 82 -5.20 16.68 17.75
N ASP A 83 -5.66 16.34 18.93
CA ASP A 83 -5.35 15.11 19.65
C ASP A 83 -6.29 13.93 19.33
N TYR A 84 -7.26 14.11 18.43
CA TYR A 84 -8.20 13.06 18.06
C TYR A 84 -7.51 11.96 17.28
N ARG A 85 -7.52 10.74 17.83
CA ARG A 85 -6.83 9.57 17.30
C ARG A 85 -7.83 8.46 17.00
N ARG A 86 -8.05 8.19 15.73
CA ARG A 86 -8.90 7.09 15.29
C ARG A 86 -8.35 6.47 14.01
N ASP A 87 -8.73 5.22 13.78
CA ASP A 87 -8.45 4.53 12.53
C ASP A 87 -8.99 5.32 11.34
N PRO A 88 -8.16 5.58 10.31
CA PRO A 88 -8.57 6.27 9.09
C PRO A 88 -9.79 5.65 8.42
N GLN A 89 -9.87 4.32 8.36
CA GLN A 89 -11.01 3.62 7.75
C GLN A 89 -12.32 3.91 8.49
N ALA A 90 -12.26 3.95 9.82
CA ALA A 90 -13.41 4.29 10.63
C ALA A 90 -13.88 5.75 10.41
N LEU A 91 -12.96 6.69 10.21
CA LEU A 91 -13.30 8.08 9.88
C LEU A 91 -13.91 8.20 8.47
N LEU A 92 -13.34 7.50 7.49
CA LEU A 92 -13.85 7.48 6.13
C LEU A 92 -15.23 6.82 6.02
N SER A 93 -15.57 5.89 6.93
CA SER A 93 -16.89 5.23 6.97
C SER A 93 -18.01 6.12 7.50
N LEU A 94 -17.71 7.28 8.12
CA LEU A 94 -18.72 8.19 8.67
C LEU A 94 -19.57 8.89 7.61
N ASN A 95 -19.21 8.75 6.33
CA ASN A 95 -19.93 9.33 5.18
C ASN A 95 -20.21 10.84 5.31
N CYS A 96 -19.29 11.60 5.96
CA CYS A 96 -19.38 13.05 6.03
C CYS A 96 -18.85 13.68 4.73
N ASP A 97 -19.40 14.84 4.34
CA ASP A 97 -18.94 15.58 3.16
C ASP A 97 -17.62 16.29 3.43
N GLY A 98 -17.37 16.69 4.68
CA GLY A 98 -16.13 17.30 5.12
C GLY A 98 -15.63 16.76 6.46
N ILE A 99 -14.31 16.51 6.57
CA ILE A 99 -13.63 16.19 7.83
C ILE A 99 -12.32 16.98 7.87
N LEU A 100 -12.17 17.84 8.87
CA LEU A 100 -10.95 18.59 9.10
C LEU A 100 -10.43 18.35 10.52
N GLN A 101 -9.16 18.05 10.65
CA GLN A 101 -8.49 17.94 11.94
C GLN A 101 -7.61 19.14 12.20
N ASP A 102 -7.89 19.88 13.27
CA ASP A 102 -7.14 21.07 13.69
C ASP A 102 -6.87 22.04 12.51
N PRO A 103 -7.94 22.48 11.78
CA PRO A 103 -7.74 23.33 10.62
C PRO A 103 -7.33 24.73 11.05
N ASP A 104 -6.44 25.36 10.31
CA ASP A 104 -6.27 26.80 10.36
C ASP A 104 -7.49 27.51 9.74
N LEU A 105 -7.64 28.80 9.99
CA LEU A 105 -8.79 29.58 9.51
C LEU A 105 -8.89 29.61 7.97
N ALA A 106 -7.74 29.63 7.27
CA ALA A 106 -7.71 29.67 5.82
C ALA A 106 -8.23 28.35 5.23
N ALA A 107 -7.75 27.19 5.76
CA ALA A 107 -8.23 25.88 5.36
C ALA A 107 -9.72 25.66 5.68
N LEU A 108 -10.19 26.21 6.82
CA LEU A 108 -11.62 26.13 7.16
C LEU A 108 -12.48 26.93 6.16
N LYS A 109 -12.09 28.15 5.80
CA LYS A 109 -12.81 28.97 4.82
C LYS A 109 -12.83 28.31 3.44
N GLU A 110 -11.70 27.78 2.99
CA GLU A 110 -11.59 27.03 1.73
C GLU A 110 -12.50 25.79 1.72
N ALA A 111 -12.52 25.04 2.82
CA ALA A 111 -13.37 23.87 2.95
C ALA A 111 -14.86 24.24 2.93
N VAL A 112 -15.26 25.29 3.64
CA VAL A 112 -16.64 25.79 3.62
C VAL A 112 -17.06 26.19 2.20
N GLN A 113 -16.22 26.92 1.47
CA GLN A 113 -16.51 27.27 0.08
C GLN A 113 -16.65 26.05 -0.83
N THR A 114 -15.76 25.08 -0.69
CA THR A 114 -15.80 23.84 -1.47
C THR A 114 -17.07 23.05 -1.21
N LEU A 115 -17.47 22.90 0.06
CA LEU A 115 -18.70 22.21 0.45
C LEU A 115 -19.97 22.93 -0.02
N LEU A 116 -20.02 24.25 0.07
CA LEU A 116 -21.13 25.06 -0.44
C LEU A 116 -21.29 24.98 -1.96
N ASN A 117 -20.21 24.64 -2.68
CA ASN A 117 -20.22 24.40 -4.13
C ASN A 117 -20.52 22.92 -4.48
N GLY A 118 -20.87 22.10 -3.48
CA GLY A 118 -21.18 20.69 -3.66
C GLY A 118 -19.97 19.77 -3.74
N GLY A 119 -18.78 20.26 -3.37
CA GLY A 119 -17.56 19.48 -3.29
C GLY A 119 -17.45 18.63 -2.03
N ARG A 120 -16.26 18.07 -1.78
CA ARG A 120 -15.92 17.27 -0.59
C ARG A 120 -14.51 17.61 -0.12
N VAL A 121 -14.29 17.66 1.19
CA VAL A 121 -12.98 18.00 1.77
C VAL A 121 -12.67 17.10 2.96
N LEU A 122 -11.54 16.39 2.88
CA LEU A 122 -11.03 15.56 3.97
C LEU A 122 -9.58 15.92 4.23
N LYS A 123 -9.26 16.34 5.46
CA LYS A 123 -7.90 16.67 5.88
C LYS A 123 -7.71 16.26 7.34
N PHE A 124 -7.06 15.12 7.56
CA PHE A 124 -6.75 14.63 8.89
C PHE A 124 -5.45 13.80 8.89
N LYS A 125 -4.83 13.65 10.05
CA LYS A 125 -3.64 12.81 10.23
C LYS A 125 -4.10 11.39 10.52
N PRO A 126 -3.85 10.42 9.63
CA PRO A 126 -4.16 9.04 9.93
C PRO A 126 -3.27 8.59 11.09
N HIS A 127 -3.88 8.22 12.19
CA HIS A 127 -3.22 7.41 13.20
C HIS A 127 -3.53 5.97 12.83
N SER A 128 -2.53 5.25 12.33
CA SER A 128 -2.55 3.81 12.48
C SER A 128 -2.66 3.58 13.99
N ALA A 129 -3.83 3.18 14.45
CA ALA A 129 -3.89 2.49 15.70
C ALA A 129 -2.83 1.40 15.54
N HIS A 130 -1.69 1.54 16.22
CA HIS A 130 -1.01 0.34 16.64
C HIS A 130 -2.16 -0.47 17.19
N ALA A 131 -2.53 -1.54 16.47
CA ALA A 131 -3.24 -2.59 17.11
C ALA A 131 -2.46 -2.71 18.39
N SER A 132 -3.02 -2.17 19.48
CA SER A 132 -2.65 -2.59 20.80
C SER A 132 -2.84 -4.09 20.63
N THR A 133 -1.77 -4.74 20.20
CA THR A 133 -1.59 -6.12 20.49
C THR A 133 -1.88 -6.14 21.96
N SER A 134 -3.16 -6.39 22.29
CA SER A 134 -3.44 -7.06 23.51
C SER A 134 -2.26 -8.00 23.61
N GLU A 135 -1.52 -7.97 24.68
CA GLU A 135 -0.64 -9.02 25.11
C GLU A 135 -1.50 -10.29 25.15
N GLN A 136 -1.92 -10.74 23.93
CA GLN A 136 -2.36 -12.08 23.71
C GLN A 136 -1.09 -12.84 23.93
N ASP A 137 -1.07 -13.58 25.03
CA ASP A 137 -0.07 -14.57 25.39
C ASP A 137 0.41 -15.21 24.09
N LEU A 138 1.59 -14.76 23.60
CA LEU A 138 2.27 -15.37 22.46
C LEU A 138 2.32 -16.84 22.81
N SER A 139 1.66 -17.70 22.07
CA SER A 139 1.66 -19.12 22.36
C SER A 139 3.13 -19.50 22.49
N MET A 140 3.47 -20.35 23.46
CA MET A 140 4.86 -20.77 23.73
C MET A 140 5.60 -21.16 22.43
N VAL A 141 4.85 -21.66 21.45
CA VAL A 141 5.33 -22.03 20.11
C VAL A 141 5.69 -20.78 19.28
N GLN A 142 4.89 -19.71 19.34
CA GLN A 142 5.20 -18.45 18.65
C GLN A 142 6.41 -17.76 19.29
N TRP A 143 6.51 -17.79 20.62
CA TRP A 143 7.67 -17.29 21.34
C TRP A 143 8.95 -18.07 20.99
N LEU A 144 8.89 -19.40 20.91
CA LEU A 144 10.00 -20.26 20.50
C LEU A 144 10.43 -20.01 19.06
N LEU A 145 9.47 -19.77 18.16
CA LEU A 145 9.74 -19.45 16.76
C LEU A 145 10.46 -18.10 16.63
N VAL A 146 9.92 -17.05 17.26
CA VAL A 146 10.52 -15.71 17.25
C VAL A 146 11.91 -15.75 17.90
N SER A 147 12.04 -16.40 19.05
CA SER A 147 13.32 -16.57 19.73
C SER A 147 14.32 -17.36 18.87
N GLY A 148 13.88 -18.46 18.23
CA GLY A 148 14.71 -19.26 17.33
C GLY A 148 15.17 -18.49 16.10
N LEU A 149 14.29 -17.73 15.47
CA LEU A 149 14.64 -16.88 14.32
C LEU A 149 15.58 -15.73 14.71
N GLN A 150 15.38 -15.11 15.87
CA GLN A 150 16.29 -14.10 16.41
C GLN A 150 17.68 -14.69 16.71
N GLN A 151 17.73 -15.88 17.29
CA GLN A 151 18.99 -16.56 17.57
C GLN A 151 19.76 -16.88 16.28
N ILE A 152 19.08 -17.49 15.29
CA ILE A 152 19.67 -17.76 13.98
C ILE A 152 20.13 -16.45 13.29
N GLY A 153 19.37 -15.37 13.42
CA GLY A 153 19.74 -14.07 12.90
C GLY A 153 21.01 -13.50 13.53
N ARG A 154 21.15 -13.58 14.86
CA ARG A 154 22.37 -13.18 15.59
C ARG A 154 23.57 -14.03 15.20
N ASP A 155 23.41 -15.36 15.16
CA ASP A 155 24.47 -16.28 14.80
C ASP A 155 24.94 -16.04 13.36
N LEU A 156 24.03 -15.74 12.44
CA LEU A 156 24.33 -15.36 11.07
C LEU A 156 25.16 -14.08 11.01
N GLN A 157 24.76 -13.05 11.73
CA GLN A 157 25.51 -11.77 11.80
C GLN A 157 26.93 -11.97 12.35
N VAL A 158 27.08 -12.81 13.39
CA VAL A 158 28.41 -13.13 13.96
C VAL A 158 29.28 -13.85 12.93
N VAL A 159 28.74 -14.86 12.24
CA VAL A 159 29.51 -15.63 11.24
C VAL A 159 29.82 -14.78 10.01
N GLU A 160 28.92 -13.91 9.57
CA GLU A 160 29.16 -12.96 8.48
C GLU A 160 30.22 -11.93 8.86
N ALA A 161 30.21 -11.41 10.09
CA ALA A 161 31.24 -10.50 10.59
C ALA A 161 32.63 -11.17 10.69
N LEU A 162 32.70 -12.47 10.94
CA LEU A 162 33.96 -13.24 10.94
C LEU A 162 34.45 -13.58 9.52
N LEU A 163 33.58 -13.45 8.52
CA LEU A 163 33.94 -13.59 7.10
C LEU A 163 34.36 -12.27 6.43
N ASP A 164 34.16 -11.13 7.08
CA ASP A 164 34.53 -9.81 6.60
C ASP A 164 35.45 -9.09 7.62
N PRO A 165 36.80 -9.10 7.42
CA PRO A 165 37.57 -9.60 6.30
C PRO A 165 37.72 -11.14 6.26
N PRO A 166 37.89 -11.72 5.06
CA PRO A 166 37.95 -13.17 4.92
C PRO A 166 39.20 -13.73 5.63
N PRO A 167 39.08 -14.80 6.45
CA PRO A 167 40.18 -15.39 7.15
C PRO A 167 41.24 -15.94 6.19
N GLU A 168 42.53 -15.77 6.53
CA GLU A 168 43.68 -16.22 5.73
C GLU A 168 43.72 -17.74 5.58
N HIS A 169 43.21 -18.49 6.56
CA HIS A 169 43.18 -19.94 6.53
C HIS A 169 41.99 -20.49 5.75
N LEU A 170 42.26 -21.19 4.65
CA LEU A 170 41.25 -21.73 3.73
C LEU A 170 40.25 -22.67 4.42
N VAL A 171 40.71 -23.48 5.37
CA VAL A 171 39.87 -24.42 6.16
C VAL A 171 38.89 -23.64 7.03
N MET A 172 39.31 -22.56 7.70
CA MET A 172 38.48 -21.72 8.54
C MET A 172 37.40 -21.02 7.71
N ARG A 173 37.77 -20.51 6.54
CA ARG A 173 36.82 -19.91 5.60
C ARG A 173 35.74 -20.89 5.14
N LEU A 174 36.13 -22.10 4.74
CA LEU A 174 35.18 -23.17 4.34
C LEU A 174 34.23 -23.59 5.47
N LEU A 175 34.71 -23.64 6.70
CA LEU A 175 33.89 -23.95 7.88
C LEU A 175 32.87 -22.84 8.14
N LEU A 176 33.28 -21.56 8.09
CA LEU A 176 32.40 -20.41 8.29
C LEU A 176 31.37 -20.30 7.16
N GLU A 177 31.78 -20.47 5.90
CA GLU A 177 30.85 -20.50 4.76
C GLU A 177 29.86 -21.67 4.83
N GLY A 178 30.32 -22.84 5.34
CA GLY A 178 29.46 -24.00 5.63
C GLY A 178 28.42 -23.66 6.69
N ARG A 179 28.84 -23.04 7.79
CA ARG A 179 27.95 -22.62 8.88
C ARG A 179 26.94 -21.56 8.43
N CYS A 180 27.34 -20.60 7.60
CA CYS A 180 26.42 -19.64 6.98
C CYS A 180 25.32 -20.33 6.16
N ARG A 181 25.70 -21.32 5.33
CA ARG A 181 24.74 -22.10 4.52
C ARG A 181 23.78 -22.89 5.39
N GLU A 182 24.28 -23.54 6.43
CA GLU A 182 23.48 -24.29 7.39
C GLU A 182 22.45 -23.39 8.10
N LEU A 183 22.88 -22.23 8.64
CA LEU A 183 22.02 -21.28 9.33
C LEU A 183 20.96 -20.68 8.39
N ARG A 184 21.33 -20.35 7.15
CA ARG A 184 20.37 -19.86 6.14
C ARG A 184 19.36 -20.92 5.75
N SER A 185 19.80 -22.18 5.61
CA SER A 185 18.90 -23.31 5.34
C SER A 185 17.96 -23.58 6.50
N ALA A 186 18.45 -23.53 7.75
CA ALA A 186 17.64 -23.67 8.95
C ALA A 186 16.59 -22.56 9.06
N ARG A 187 16.98 -21.30 8.78
CA ARG A 187 16.06 -20.16 8.74
C ARG A 187 14.97 -20.36 7.69
N ASN A 188 15.34 -20.74 6.48
CA ASN A 188 14.40 -20.96 5.39
C ASN A 188 13.45 -22.13 5.66
N LEU A 189 13.94 -23.17 6.29
CA LEU A 189 13.14 -24.34 6.68
C LEU A 189 12.14 -23.96 7.78
N LEU A 190 12.56 -23.18 8.78
CA LEU A 190 11.66 -22.65 9.81
C LEU A 190 10.59 -21.73 9.19
N LEU A 191 10.98 -20.83 8.31
CA LEU A 191 10.05 -19.94 7.61
C LEU A 191 9.09 -20.72 6.69
N TRP A 192 9.56 -21.78 6.05
CA TRP A 192 8.71 -22.65 5.23
C TRP A 192 7.72 -23.45 6.08
N LEU A 193 8.17 -24.03 7.19
CA LEU A 193 7.35 -24.90 8.04
C LEU A 193 6.28 -24.11 8.83
N TRP A 194 6.61 -22.87 9.26
CA TRP A 194 5.73 -21.99 10.02
C TRP A 194 5.30 -20.73 9.27
N GLY A 195 5.57 -20.63 7.98
CA GLY A 195 5.22 -19.49 7.12
C GLY A 195 3.77 -18.97 7.24
N PRO A 196 2.75 -19.81 7.44
CA PRO A 196 1.38 -19.33 7.66
C PRO A 196 1.18 -18.56 8.97
N LEU A 197 2.03 -18.81 9.97
CA LEU A 197 2.04 -18.00 11.20
C LEU A 197 2.69 -16.62 11.00
N HIS A 198 3.47 -16.46 9.93
CA HIS A 198 4.13 -15.21 9.57
C HIS A 198 3.23 -14.18 8.89
N THR A 199 2.10 -14.58 8.30
CA THR A 199 1.19 -13.59 7.72
C THR A 199 0.58 -12.67 8.79
N SER A 200 0.51 -13.12 10.05
CA SER A 200 0.18 -12.26 11.18
C SER A 200 1.39 -11.54 11.81
N LEU A 201 2.63 -11.98 11.52
CA LEU A 201 3.86 -11.39 12.07
C LEU A 201 4.63 -10.53 11.05
N ALA A 202 4.46 -10.77 9.75
CA ALA A 202 5.03 -9.92 8.69
C ALA A 202 4.30 -8.57 8.56
N GLU A 203 3.12 -8.43 9.19
CA GLU A 203 2.43 -7.16 9.36
C GLU A 203 3.11 -6.26 10.42
N VAL A 204 4.10 -6.77 11.13
CA VAL A 204 4.92 -6.02 12.10
C VAL A 204 6.34 -5.79 11.55
N VAL A 205 6.45 -5.29 10.33
CA VAL A 205 7.53 -4.36 10.02
C VAL A 205 7.05 -3.03 10.60
N PRO A 206 7.74 -2.44 11.60
CA PRO A 206 7.38 -1.11 12.05
C PRO A 206 7.54 -0.18 10.85
N LEU A 207 6.44 0.13 10.20
CA LEU A 207 6.32 1.31 9.36
C LEU A 207 6.71 2.46 10.26
N ARG A 208 7.93 2.92 10.06
CA ARG A 208 8.48 4.12 10.70
C ARG A 208 7.44 5.21 10.54
N ASP A 209 6.90 5.65 11.67
CA ASP A 209 5.92 6.71 11.84
C ASP A 209 6.19 7.87 10.85
N GLN A 210 5.52 7.85 9.73
CA GLN A 210 5.24 9.03 8.95
C GLN A 210 3.72 9.14 8.96
N SER A 211 3.22 9.80 9.99
CA SER A 211 1.84 10.30 10.09
C SER A 211 1.61 11.35 9.00
N GLN A 212 1.47 10.88 7.77
CA GLN A 212 1.15 11.72 6.62
C GLN A 212 -0.32 12.09 6.70
N SER A 213 -0.59 13.41 6.66
CA SER A 213 -1.95 13.89 6.57
C SER A 213 -2.64 13.34 5.33
N LEU A 214 -3.80 12.71 5.51
CA LEU A 214 -4.68 12.39 4.40
C LEU A 214 -5.35 13.70 3.97
N GLU A 215 -5.00 14.18 2.78
CA GLU A 215 -5.60 15.38 2.19
C GLU A 215 -6.29 15.02 0.88
N LEU A 216 -7.59 15.28 0.81
CA LEU A 216 -8.44 14.98 -0.33
C LEU A 216 -9.46 16.11 -0.48
N THR A 217 -9.38 16.82 -1.60
CA THR A 217 -10.31 17.90 -1.94
C THR A 217 -10.93 17.63 -3.30
N LEU A 218 -12.26 17.57 -3.36
CA LEU A 218 -13.02 17.45 -4.59
C LEU A 218 -13.80 18.75 -4.81
N SER A 219 -13.60 19.38 -5.95
CA SER A 219 -14.33 20.61 -6.31
C SER A 219 -15.82 20.36 -6.58
N ASN A 220 -16.15 19.19 -7.12
CA ASN A 220 -17.52 18.70 -7.32
C ASN A 220 -17.53 17.16 -7.32
N ARG A 221 -18.72 16.54 -7.38
CA ARG A 221 -18.91 15.08 -7.31
C ARG A 221 -18.91 14.38 -8.68
N GLN A 222 -18.50 15.06 -9.74
CA GLN A 222 -18.46 14.46 -11.06
C GLN A 222 -17.23 13.57 -11.26
N PRO A 223 -17.28 12.54 -12.11
CA PRO A 223 -16.14 11.66 -12.41
C PRO A 223 -14.90 12.41 -12.93
N THR A 224 -15.12 13.58 -13.57
CA THR A 224 -14.05 14.47 -14.03
C THR A 224 -13.27 15.06 -12.87
N ALA A 225 -13.96 15.54 -11.83
CA ALA A 225 -13.30 16.09 -10.64
C ALA A 225 -12.60 14.99 -9.82
N VAL A 226 -13.19 13.80 -9.72
CA VAL A 226 -12.56 12.63 -9.11
C VAL A 226 -11.25 12.30 -9.83
N TRP A 227 -11.28 12.25 -11.16
CA TRP A 227 -10.07 12.02 -11.95
C TRP A 227 -9.01 13.10 -11.71
N HIS A 228 -9.38 14.39 -11.75
CA HIS A 228 -8.43 15.47 -11.52
C HIS A 228 -7.80 15.41 -10.13
N ALA A 229 -8.58 15.10 -9.09
CA ALA A 229 -8.05 14.93 -7.75
C ALA A 229 -7.04 13.78 -7.67
N ILE A 230 -7.33 12.63 -8.28
CA ILE A 230 -6.40 11.49 -8.35
C ILE A 230 -5.14 11.87 -9.14
N GLN A 231 -5.31 12.49 -10.31
CA GLN A 231 -4.19 12.93 -11.15
C GLN A 231 -3.26 13.88 -10.39
N GLN A 232 -3.79 14.91 -9.74
CA GLN A 232 -3.00 15.87 -8.96
C GLN A 232 -2.22 15.21 -7.82
N ARG A 233 -2.85 14.26 -7.11
CA ARG A 233 -2.20 13.50 -6.03
C ARG A 233 -1.06 12.63 -6.56
N LEU A 234 -1.27 11.93 -7.68
CA LEU A 234 -0.25 11.08 -8.30
C LEU A 234 0.90 11.89 -8.88
N GLU A 235 0.63 13.04 -9.52
CA GLU A 235 1.66 13.99 -9.98
C GLU A 235 2.50 14.51 -8.81
N GLY A 236 1.86 14.85 -7.70
CA GLY A 236 2.53 15.23 -6.46
C GLY A 236 3.40 14.11 -5.89
N ALA A 237 2.88 12.88 -5.86
CA ALA A 237 3.61 11.71 -5.38
C ALA A 237 4.84 11.40 -6.25
N VAL A 238 4.71 11.45 -7.58
CA VAL A 238 5.82 11.25 -8.52
C VAL A 238 6.85 12.37 -8.41
N SER A 239 6.41 13.61 -8.18
CA SER A 239 7.28 14.79 -8.07
C SER A 239 8.07 14.82 -6.77
N SER A 240 7.54 14.26 -5.68
CA SER A 240 8.21 14.21 -4.37
C SER A 240 9.32 13.16 -4.29
N GLY A 241 9.42 12.27 -5.27
CA GLY A 241 10.45 11.24 -5.38
C GLY A 241 9.88 9.89 -5.83
N LEU A 242 10.74 8.91 -6.08
CA LEU A 242 10.38 7.55 -6.49
C LEU A 242 11.26 6.53 -5.77
N GLY A 243 11.15 6.52 -4.44
CA GLY A 243 11.82 5.51 -3.61
C GLY A 243 11.14 4.15 -3.76
N ASN A 244 11.92 3.08 -3.78
CA ASN A 244 11.39 1.73 -3.78
C ASN A 244 11.18 1.25 -2.33
N GLY A 245 9.94 1.04 -1.94
CA GLY A 245 9.52 0.48 -0.66
C GLY A 245 9.02 -0.97 -0.78
N THR A 246 9.09 -1.58 -1.98
CA THR A 246 8.49 -2.90 -2.23
C THR A 246 9.30 -4.08 -1.71
N GLY A 247 10.57 -3.87 -1.38
CA GLY A 247 11.50 -4.95 -1.05
C GLY A 247 11.90 -5.84 -2.23
N GLN A 248 11.46 -5.51 -3.44
CA GLN A 248 11.76 -6.20 -4.70
C GLN A 248 12.55 -5.27 -5.62
N LEU A 249 13.35 -5.82 -6.52
CA LEU A 249 13.99 -5.03 -7.56
C LEU A 249 12.94 -4.60 -8.59
N LEU A 250 12.98 -3.33 -8.96
CA LEU A 250 12.14 -2.78 -10.02
C LEU A 250 13.00 -2.40 -11.23
N ALA A 251 12.56 -2.75 -12.43
CA ALA A 251 13.27 -2.45 -13.67
C ALA A 251 13.45 -0.94 -13.89
N ILE A 252 12.45 -0.14 -13.50
CA ILE A 252 12.53 1.33 -13.57
C ILE A 252 13.64 1.90 -12.70
N GLU A 253 14.12 1.20 -11.66
CA GLU A 253 15.25 1.65 -10.86
C GLU A 253 16.55 1.71 -11.67
N GLY A 254 16.66 0.94 -12.74
CA GLY A 254 17.78 1.02 -13.67
C GLY A 254 17.81 2.31 -14.49
N LEU A 255 16.69 2.99 -14.64
CA LEU A 255 16.62 4.27 -15.36
C LEU A 255 17.18 5.42 -14.52
N HIS A 256 17.71 6.44 -15.18
CA HIS A 256 18.08 7.70 -14.53
C HIS A 256 16.87 8.29 -13.77
N PRO A 257 17.04 8.86 -12.56
CA PRO A 257 15.90 9.36 -11.76
C PRO A 257 14.95 10.28 -12.51
N GLU A 258 15.48 11.19 -13.35
CA GLU A 258 14.65 12.07 -14.19
C GLU A 258 13.84 11.27 -15.21
N ARG A 259 14.46 10.29 -15.90
CA ARG A 259 13.77 9.45 -16.90
C ARG A 259 12.70 8.58 -16.30
N ARG A 260 12.93 8.09 -15.09
CA ARG A 260 11.92 7.34 -14.31
C ARG A 260 10.70 8.20 -14.01
N ARG A 261 10.93 9.44 -13.57
CA ARG A 261 9.88 10.42 -13.31
C ARG A 261 9.13 10.78 -14.60
N ASP A 262 9.86 11.11 -15.67
CA ASP A 262 9.30 11.46 -16.97
C ASP A 262 8.40 10.33 -17.52
N LEU A 263 8.79 9.06 -17.34
CA LEU A 263 8.02 7.91 -17.78
C LEU A 263 6.66 7.82 -17.07
N LEU A 264 6.66 7.94 -15.73
CA LEU A 264 5.41 7.87 -14.96
C LEU A 264 4.49 9.06 -15.27
N LEU A 265 5.03 10.27 -15.39
CA LEU A 265 4.24 11.45 -15.75
C LEU A 265 3.69 11.34 -17.18
N ALA A 266 4.49 10.85 -18.13
CA ALA A 266 4.03 10.62 -19.50
C ALA A 266 2.90 9.59 -19.55
N LEU A 267 3.02 8.47 -18.81
CA LEU A 267 1.96 7.47 -18.72
C LEU A 267 0.68 8.04 -18.10
N LEU A 268 0.81 8.85 -17.06
CA LEU A 268 -0.32 9.50 -16.40
C LEU A 268 -1.03 10.48 -17.34
N GLN A 269 -0.27 11.27 -18.11
CA GLN A 269 -0.81 12.16 -19.13
C GLN A 269 -1.51 11.39 -20.25
N GLN A 270 -0.91 10.31 -20.74
CA GLN A 270 -1.52 9.49 -21.76
C GLN A 270 -2.81 8.79 -21.28
N LEU A 271 -2.85 8.38 -20.02
CA LEU A 271 -4.07 7.87 -19.39
C LEU A 271 -5.16 8.95 -19.36
N HIS A 272 -4.82 10.20 -19.03
CA HIS A 272 -5.75 11.33 -19.07
C HIS A 272 -6.35 11.52 -20.48
N GLU A 273 -5.52 11.55 -21.51
CA GLU A 273 -5.97 11.69 -22.90
C GLU A 273 -6.90 10.55 -23.33
N VAL A 274 -6.58 9.32 -22.94
CA VAL A 274 -7.43 8.16 -23.23
C VAL A 274 -8.76 8.24 -22.51
N LEU A 275 -8.78 8.64 -21.24
CA LEU A 275 -10.05 8.84 -20.51
C LEU A 275 -10.92 9.91 -21.17
N LEU A 276 -10.34 11.00 -21.68
CA LEU A 276 -11.08 12.00 -22.43
C LEU A 276 -11.66 11.43 -23.72
N ARG A 277 -10.87 10.64 -24.48
CA ARG A 277 -11.35 9.98 -25.71
C ARG A 277 -12.49 9.00 -25.40
N LEU A 278 -12.33 8.16 -24.38
CA LEU A 278 -13.35 7.19 -23.98
C LEU A 278 -14.66 7.85 -23.51
N ARG A 279 -14.57 9.04 -22.89
CA ARG A 279 -15.75 9.80 -22.51
C ARG A 279 -16.44 10.47 -23.70
N SER A 280 -15.71 10.83 -24.74
CA SER A 280 -16.27 11.44 -25.97
C SER A 280 -16.90 10.44 -26.92
N ASP A 281 -16.57 9.14 -26.77
CA ASP A 281 -17.11 8.07 -27.60
C ASP A 281 -18.58 7.79 -27.22
N GLU A 282 -19.37 7.23 -28.15
CA GLU A 282 -20.77 6.82 -27.91
C GLU A 282 -20.94 5.77 -26.80
N LEU A 283 -19.84 5.23 -26.28
CA LEU A 283 -19.78 4.26 -25.19
C LEU A 283 -20.49 4.74 -23.92
N VAL A 284 -20.44 6.05 -23.64
CA VAL A 284 -21.11 6.65 -22.47
C VAL A 284 -22.62 6.51 -22.56
N SER A 285 -23.19 6.60 -23.76
CA SER A 285 -24.63 6.50 -23.99
C SER A 285 -25.15 5.07 -23.85
N THR A 286 -24.34 4.07 -24.22
CA THR A 286 -24.73 2.64 -24.18
C THR A 286 -24.43 1.96 -22.84
N ARG A 287 -23.55 2.55 -22.02
CA ARG A 287 -23.04 1.97 -20.76
C ARG A 287 -22.52 0.53 -20.90
N ASP A 288 -22.00 0.19 -22.06
CA ASP A 288 -21.50 -1.16 -22.37
C ASP A 288 -20.06 -1.36 -21.86
N GLN A 289 -19.95 -2.09 -20.75
CA GLN A 289 -18.66 -2.40 -20.12
C GLN A 289 -17.74 -3.25 -21.02
N LYS A 290 -18.30 -4.15 -21.83
CA LYS A 290 -17.50 -5.01 -22.72
C LYS A 290 -16.90 -4.21 -23.85
N ALA A 291 -17.67 -3.30 -24.44
CA ALA A 291 -17.19 -2.39 -25.46
C ALA A 291 -16.09 -1.45 -24.91
N LEU A 292 -16.26 -0.98 -23.67
CA LEU A 292 -15.25 -0.17 -22.96
C LEU A 292 -13.93 -0.94 -22.79
N SER A 293 -13.98 -2.19 -22.32
CA SER A 293 -12.78 -3.03 -22.15
C SER A 293 -12.08 -3.33 -23.47
N ALA A 294 -12.84 -3.64 -24.53
CA ALA A 294 -12.27 -3.88 -25.85
C ALA A 294 -11.58 -2.62 -26.42
N ARG A 295 -12.21 -1.47 -26.25
CA ARG A 295 -11.63 -0.18 -26.66
C ARG A 295 -10.37 0.16 -25.88
N TRP A 296 -10.41 -0.01 -24.55
CA TRP A 296 -9.23 0.15 -23.71
C TRP A 296 -8.06 -0.73 -24.16
N GLN A 297 -8.30 -2.02 -24.40
CA GLN A 297 -7.26 -2.93 -24.87
C GLN A 297 -6.63 -2.48 -26.20
N SER A 298 -7.44 -1.94 -27.13
CA SER A 298 -6.93 -1.43 -28.41
C SER A 298 -6.03 -0.19 -28.22
N LEU A 299 -6.25 0.61 -27.20
CA LEU A 299 -5.50 1.86 -26.93
C LEU A 299 -4.23 1.65 -26.10
N GLN A 300 -4.10 0.54 -25.38
CA GLN A 300 -2.96 0.31 -24.48
C GLN A 300 -1.60 0.37 -25.18
N THR A 301 -1.51 -0.19 -26.38
CA THR A 301 -0.25 -0.16 -27.13
C THR A 301 0.12 1.27 -27.54
N GLU A 302 -0.87 2.06 -27.99
CA GLU A 302 -0.68 3.47 -28.34
C GLU A 302 -0.20 4.29 -27.12
N VAL A 303 -0.82 4.10 -25.97
CA VAL A 303 -0.43 4.76 -24.69
C VAL A 303 1.04 4.49 -24.38
N LYS A 304 1.46 3.22 -24.41
CA LYS A 304 2.84 2.83 -24.14
C LYS A 304 3.82 3.43 -25.15
N GLN A 305 3.45 3.43 -26.45
CA GLN A 305 4.26 4.04 -27.51
C GLN A 305 4.45 5.53 -27.31
N GLN A 306 3.37 6.27 -27.01
CA GLN A 306 3.44 7.71 -26.80
C GLN A 306 4.24 8.08 -25.55
N ALA A 307 4.04 7.33 -24.45
CA ALA A 307 4.84 7.52 -23.25
C ALA A 307 6.34 7.26 -23.52
N LEU A 308 6.66 6.22 -24.26
CA LEU A 308 8.04 5.90 -24.62
C LEU A 308 8.67 6.98 -25.52
N ARG A 309 7.94 7.51 -26.50
CA ARG A 309 8.39 8.65 -27.31
C ARG A 309 8.67 9.89 -26.47
N SER A 310 7.79 10.18 -25.52
CA SER A 310 7.96 11.32 -24.62
C SER A 310 9.27 11.21 -23.80
N VAL A 311 9.53 10.05 -23.22
CA VAL A 311 10.74 9.78 -22.42
C VAL A 311 12.01 9.77 -23.26
N ALA A 312 11.94 9.18 -24.45
CA ALA A 312 13.07 9.12 -25.36
C ALA A 312 13.44 10.48 -25.98
N GLY A 313 12.49 11.42 -26.03
CA GLY A 313 12.64 12.73 -26.66
C GLY A 313 12.50 12.66 -28.18
N ASN A 314 11.49 13.35 -28.71
CA ASN A 314 11.09 13.26 -30.13
C ASN A 314 12.19 13.63 -31.14
N TYR A 315 13.16 14.46 -30.73
CA TYR A 315 14.20 14.98 -31.61
C TYR A 315 15.60 14.47 -31.29
N VAL A 316 15.74 13.58 -30.32
CA VAL A 316 17.03 13.08 -29.88
C VAL A 316 17.53 12.02 -30.87
N ARG A 317 18.77 12.23 -31.35
CA ARG A 317 19.48 11.27 -32.21
C ARG A 317 20.78 10.86 -31.54
N LEU A 318 21.02 9.57 -31.47
CA LEU A 318 22.24 8.98 -30.93
C LEU A 318 22.96 8.16 -31.98
N PRO A 319 24.30 8.04 -31.89
CA PRO A 319 25.05 7.14 -32.75
C PRO A 319 24.65 5.68 -32.52
N GLN A 320 24.42 4.96 -33.61
CA GLN A 320 24.28 3.50 -33.61
C GLN A 320 25.14 2.95 -34.74
N GLY A 321 26.35 2.48 -34.41
CA GLY A 321 27.39 2.21 -35.40
C GLY A 321 27.84 3.49 -36.08
N GLU A 322 27.79 3.53 -37.41
CA GLU A 322 28.20 4.68 -38.25
C GLU A 322 27.09 5.71 -38.50
N SER A 323 25.85 5.43 -38.10
CA SER A 323 24.69 6.28 -38.39
C SER A 323 24.12 6.95 -37.14
N LEU A 324 23.54 8.16 -37.30
CA LEU A 324 22.75 8.84 -36.29
C LEU A 324 21.29 8.45 -36.45
N VAL A 325 20.73 7.82 -35.43
CA VAL A 325 19.39 7.26 -35.45
C VAL A 325 18.48 7.98 -34.45
N ALA A 326 17.22 8.20 -34.81
CA ALA A 326 16.21 8.76 -33.91
C ALA A 326 15.90 7.76 -32.79
N VAL A 327 16.16 8.16 -31.56
CA VAL A 327 16.03 7.27 -30.37
C VAL A 327 14.58 6.82 -30.20
N ALA A 328 13.63 7.73 -30.25
CA ALA A 328 12.21 7.45 -30.02
C ALA A 328 11.65 6.39 -31.00
N GLU A 329 11.93 6.52 -32.29
CA GLU A 329 11.44 5.57 -33.31
C GLU A 329 12.06 4.19 -33.12
N GLN A 330 13.37 4.13 -32.91
CA GLN A 330 14.07 2.85 -32.67
C GLN A 330 13.58 2.12 -31.42
N LEU A 331 13.29 2.87 -30.35
CA LEU A 331 12.76 2.28 -29.13
C LEU A 331 11.35 1.71 -29.36
N VAL A 332 10.48 2.47 -30.03
CA VAL A 332 9.11 2.00 -30.34
C VAL A 332 9.13 0.77 -31.24
N ASP A 333 10.01 0.73 -32.24
CA ASP A 333 10.11 -0.40 -33.17
C ASP A 333 10.66 -1.68 -32.51
N ARG A 334 11.56 -1.54 -31.53
CA ARG A 334 12.25 -2.67 -30.90
C ARG A 334 11.57 -3.19 -29.63
N THR A 335 10.72 -2.39 -28.98
CA THR A 335 10.06 -2.74 -27.72
C THR A 335 8.79 -3.54 -27.98
N ASP A 336 8.62 -4.70 -27.33
CA ASP A 336 7.36 -5.44 -27.35
C ASP A 336 6.33 -4.81 -26.40
N LEU A 337 5.65 -3.77 -26.87
CA LEU A 337 4.63 -3.05 -26.12
C LEU A 337 3.27 -3.74 -26.06
N ARG A 338 3.11 -4.91 -26.72
CA ARG A 338 1.86 -5.69 -26.68
C ARG A 338 1.72 -6.51 -25.42
N GLN A 339 2.82 -6.77 -24.74
CA GLN A 339 2.79 -7.52 -23.48
C GLN A 339 1.90 -6.80 -22.45
N SER A 340 1.14 -7.60 -21.71
CA SER A 340 0.33 -7.17 -20.59
C SER A 340 0.80 -7.93 -19.35
N ASP A 341 0.77 -7.28 -18.21
CA ASP A 341 1.06 -7.93 -16.93
C ASP A 341 -0.20 -8.69 -16.47
N ASP A 342 -0.08 -9.99 -16.27
CA ASP A 342 -1.16 -10.87 -15.78
C ASP A 342 -1.63 -10.54 -14.36
N GLU A 343 -0.85 -9.78 -13.60
CA GLU A 343 -1.22 -9.33 -12.25
C GLU A 343 -2.02 -8.02 -12.26
N LEU A 344 -2.25 -7.40 -13.43
CA LEU A 344 -3.15 -6.25 -13.51
C LEU A 344 -4.59 -6.68 -13.21
N PRO A 345 -5.30 -5.96 -12.31
CA PRO A 345 -6.73 -6.19 -12.10
C PRO A 345 -7.52 -5.89 -13.37
N ASP A 346 -8.77 -6.36 -13.40
CA ASP A 346 -9.68 -6.03 -14.51
C ASP A 346 -9.81 -4.50 -14.63
N PRO A 347 -9.47 -3.92 -15.77
CA PRO A 347 -9.56 -2.48 -16.00
C PRO A 347 -10.99 -1.93 -15.85
N GLN A 348 -12.02 -2.78 -15.92
CA GLN A 348 -13.41 -2.38 -15.71
C GLN A 348 -13.63 -1.73 -14.36
N SER A 349 -13.00 -2.26 -13.29
CA SER A 349 -13.12 -1.71 -11.94
C SER A 349 -12.68 -0.24 -11.84
N MET A 350 -11.72 0.17 -12.67
CA MET A 350 -11.21 1.53 -12.74
C MET A 350 -11.98 2.38 -13.78
N LEU A 351 -12.13 1.86 -15.00
CA LEU A 351 -12.66 2.62 -16.13
C LEU A 351 -14.17 2.84 -16.04
N ALA A 352 -14.93 1.85 -15.56
CA ALA A 352 -16.38 1.97 -15.45
C ALA A 352 -16.80 3.12 -14.53
N SER A 353 -16.07 3.35 -13.46
CA SER A 353 -16.31 4.49 -12.57
C SER A 353 -15.91 5.82 -13.20
N LEU A 354 -14.70 5.90 -13.77
CA LEU A 354 -14.18 7.15 -14.31
C LEU A 354 -14.83 7.58 -15.63
N VAL A 355 -15.32 6.65 -16.45
CA VAL A 355 -15.89 6.93 -17.77
C VAL A 355 -17.42 6.87 -17.77
N LEU A 356 -18.00 5.83 -17.14
CA LEU A 356 -19.44 5.55 -17.17
C LEU A 356 -20.19 5.99 -15.89
N ASP A 357 -19.49 6.61 -14.95
CA ASP A 357 -20.04 7.02 -13.65
C ASP A 357 -20.71 5.87 -12.87
N GLN A 358 -20.08 4.69 -12.93
CA GLN A 358 -20.57 3.52 -12.20
C GLN A 358 -19.95 3.46 -10.80
N PRO A 359 -20.68 2.92 -9.81
CA PRO A 359 -20.16 2.77 -8.47
C PRO A 359 -18.98 1.79 -8.43
N VAL A 360 -18.05 2.04 -7.51
CA VAL A 360 -16.86 1.20 -7.26
C VAL A 360 -17.17 0.21 -6.16
N LEU A 361 -16.73 -1.04 -6.36
CA LEU A 361 -16.83 -2.06 -5.32
C LEU A 361 -15.63 -1.92 -4.36
N VAL A 362 -15.91 -1.58 -3.10
CA VAL A 362 -14.91 -1.45 -2.03
C VAL A 362 -15.39 -2.26 -0.83
N ASP A 363 -14.60 -3.23 -0.37
CA ASP A 363 -14.91 -4.09 0.78
C ASP A 363 -16.32 -4.70 0.73
N GLY A 364 -16.76 -5.13 -0.46
CA GLY A 364 -18.06 -5.73 -0.70
C GLY A 364 -19.24 -4.74 -0.78
N GLN A 365 -19.00 -3.44 -0.71
CA GLN A 365 -20.00 -2.38 -0.84
C GLN A 365 -19.80 -1.62 -2.17
N LEU A 366 -20.91 -1.31 -2.83
CA LEU A 366 -20.91 -0.45 -4.01
C LEU A 366 -20.99 1.02 -3.56
N LEU A 367 -19.93 1.76 -3.78
CA LEU A 367 -19.80 3.16 -3.38
C LEU A 367 -19.74 4.07 -4.63
N PRO A 368 -20.35 5.28 -4.58
CA PRO A 368 -20.19 6.24 -5.65
C PRO A 368 -18.73 6.69 -5.77
N SER A 369 -18.31 7.14 -6.96
CA SER A 369 -16.93 7.50 -7.26
C SER A 369 -16.38 8.66 -6.40
N ASP A 370 -17.27 9.51 -5.89
CA ASP A 370 -16.94 10.62 -4.99
C ASP A 370 -16.82 10.22 -3.51
N ASP A 371 -17.16 8.97 -3.15
CA ASP A 371 -16.88 8.45 -1.80
C ASP A 371 -15.35 8.37 -1.58
N PRO A 372 -14.82 8.86 -0.45
CA PRO A 372 -13.38 8.87 -0.19
C PRO A 372 -12.73 7.50 -0.27
N ARG A 373 -13.42 6.43 0.15
CA ARG A 373 -12.94 5.06 0.07
C ARG A 373 -12.85 4.58 -1.37
N ALA A 374 -13.86 4.90 -2.18
CA ALA A 374 -13.87 4.61 -3.62
C ALA A 374 -12.75 5.35 -4.34
N LEU A 375 -12.53 6.63 -4.02
CA LEU A 375 -11.46 7.43 -4.61
C LEU A 375 -10.07 6.87 -4.27
N LEU A 376 -9.80 6.51 -3.01
CA LEU A 376 -8.54 5.89 -2.61
C LEU A 376 -8.32 4.53 -3.28
N GLN A 377 -9.38 3.75 -3.47
CA GLN A 377 -9.32 2.50 -4.23
C GLN A 377 -8.97 2.75 -5.71
N LEU A 378 -9.62 3.73 -6.34
CA LEU A 378 -9.33 4.13 -7.72
C LEU A 378 -7.87 4.63 -7.85
N GLU A 379 -7.42 5.48 -6.93
CA GLU A 379 -6.03 5.94 -6.89
C GLU A 379 -5.04 4.78 -6.80
N THR A 380 -5.35 3.77 -5.98
CA THR A 380 -4.53 2.56 -5.84
C THR A 380 -4.49 1.76 -7.15
N LEU A 381 -5.64 1.56 -7.81
CA LEU A 381 -5.71 0.84 -9.09
C LEU A 381 -4.94 1.56 -10.19
N ILE A 382 -5.05 2.88 -10.26
CA ILE A 382 -4.33 3.71 -11.23
C ILE A 382 -2.83 3.70 -10.93
N SER A 383 -2.42 3.84 -9.68
CA SER A 383 -1.01 3.74 -9.26
C SER A 383 -0.41 2.40 -9.67
N ASN A 384 -1.13 1.31 -9.41
CA ASN A 384 -0.70 -0.03 -9.79
C ASN A 384 -0.53 -0.16 -11.30
N TRP A 385 -1.49 0.34 -12.08
CA TRP A 385 -1.40 0.32 -13.53
C TRP A 385 -0.19 1.13 -14.04
N LEU A 386 0.05 2.33 -13.48
CA LEU A 386 1.20 3.18 -13.82
C LEU A 386 2.53 2.46 -13.55
N VAL A 387 2.71 1.97 -12.33
CA VAL A 387 3.98 1.34 -11.92
C VAL A 387 4.23 0.07 -12.73
N ARG A 388 3.23 -0.82 -12.89
CA ARG A 388 3.40 -2.06 -13.66
C ARG A 388 3.65 -1.80 -15.14
N THR A 389 2.98 -0.82 -15.71
CA THR A 389 3.23 -0.43 -17.12
C THR A 389 4.63 0.16 -17.29
N ALA A 390 5.07 0.99 -16.34
CA ALA A 390 6.43 1.52 -16.34
C ALA A 390 7.49 0.42 -16.15
N GLU A 391 7.23 -0.60 -15.32
CA GLU A 391 8.08 -1.77 -15.15
C GLU A 391 8.25 -2.56 -16.45
N LEU A 392 7.14 -2.82 -17.16
CA LEU A 392 7.22 -3.49 -18.48
C LEU A 392 8.09 -2.70 -19.46
N ILE A 393 7.86 -1.39 -19.58
CA ILE A 393 8.65 -0.52 -20.45
C ILE A 393 10.11 -0.48 -19.97
N GLY A 394 10.35 -0.36 -18.66
CA GLY A 394 11.70 -0.33 -18.08
C GLY A 394 12.48 -1.61 -18.34
N SER A 395 11.85 -2.77 -18.22
CA SER A 395 12.46 -4.06 -18.50
C SER A 395 12.91 -4.18 -19.96
N GLU A 396 12.05 -3.78 -20.91
CA GLU A 396 12.35 -3.75 -22.34
C GLU A 396 13.50 -2.77 -22.66
N LEU A 397 13.47 -1.57 -22.06
CA LEU A 397 14.53 -0.58 -22.22
C LEU A 397 15.89 -1.10 -21.73
N LEU A 398 15.95 -1.79 -20.58
CA LEU A 398 17.17 -2.44 -20.11
C LEU A 398 17.68 -3.49 -21.11
N GLY A 399 16.77 -4.21 -21.77
CA GLY A 399 17.11 -5.14 -22.84
C GLY A 399 17.81 -4.44 -24.01
N ILE A 400 17.20 -3.41 -24.56
CA ILE A 400 17.71 -2.65 -25.73
C ILE A 400 19.02 -1.93 -25.37
N CYS A 401 19.14 -1.38 -24.16
CA CYS A 401 20.36 -0.76 -23.67
C CYS A 401 21.55 -1.75 -23.59
N GLY A 402 21.30 -3.05 -23.53
CA GLY A 402 22.35 -4.08 -23.65
C GLY A 402 23.11 -4.00 -24.97
N GLU A 403 22.44 -3.68 -26.06
CA GLU A 403 22.97 -3.64 -27.42
C GLU A 403 23.42 -2.25 -27.89
N TRP A 404 23.05 -1.19 -27.16
CA TRP A 404 23.29 0.20 -27.56
C TRP A 404 23.98 1.01 -26.45
N PRO A 405 25.33 1.12 -26.44
CA PRO A 405 26.10 1.77 -25.38
C PRO A 405 25.79 3.25 -25.17
N GLU A 406 25.53 4.02 -26.23
CA GLU A 406 25.18 5.44 -26.16
C GLU A 406 23.83 5.64 -25.50
N LEU A 407 22.88 4.73 -25.74
CA LEU A 407 21.57 4.71 -25.10
C LEU A 407 21.67 4.47 -23.61
N ARG A 408 22.64 3.64 -23.14
CA ARG A 408 22.90 3.44 -21.71
C ARG A 408 23.23 4.76 -21.01
N ARG A 409 24.12 5.56 -21.61
CA ARG A 409 24.51 6.86 -21.06
C ARG A 409 23.36 7.86 -21.00
N TYR A 410 22.42 7.72 -21.92
CA TYR A 410 21.27 8.61 -22.04
C TYR A 410 20.13 8.27 -21.10
N LEU A 411 19.81 6.98 -20.92
CA LEU A 411 18.64 6.53 -20.19
C LEU A 411 18.93 5.94 -18.82
N LEU A 412 20.10 5.30 -18.61
CA LEU A 412 20.39 4.53 -17.41
C LEU A 412 21.17 5.30 -16.37
N GLN A 413 21.14 4.81 -15.13
CA GLN A 413 21.99 5.29 -14.06
C GLN A 413 23.47 5.09 -14.38
N GLN A 414 24.34 5.93 -13.81
CA GLN A 414 25.79 5.90 -14.08
C GLN A 414 26.44 4.55 -13.76
N ASN A 415 26.02 3.87 -12.70
CA ASN A 415 26.54 2.55 -12.33
C ASN A 415 26.21 1.48 -13.38
N LEU A 416 25.15 1.64 -14.18
CA LEU A 416 24.72 0.68 -15.21
C LEU A 416 25.31 0.95 -16.60
N ILE A 417 26.19 1.92 -16.75
CA ILE A 417 26.94 2.14 -18.00
C ILE A 417 27.84 0.93 -18.31
N SER A 418 28.38 0.30 -17.25
CA SER A 418 29.16 -0.94 -17.35
C SER A 418 28.28 -2.11 -17.83
N THR A 419 28.75 -2.85 -18.83
CA THR A 419 28.09 -4.06 -19.33
C THR A 419 27.88 -5.08 -18.21
N ARG A 420 28.88 -5.26 -17.33
CA ARG A 420 28.82 -6.21 -16.21
C ARG A 420 27.67 -5.89 -15.26
N GLU A 421 27.52 -4.64 -14.84
CA GLU A 421 26.48 -4.25 -13.89
C GLU A 421 25.08 -4.26 -14.53
N LEU A 422 24.98 -3.88 -15.80
CA LEU A 422 23.72 -3.99 -16.54
C LEU A 422 23.25 -5.44 -16.67
N GLU A 423 24.17 -6.36 -17.09
CA GLU A 423 23.82 -7.78 -17.21
C GLU A 423 23.53 -8.42 -15.84
N ARG A 424 24.22 -7.98 -14.78
CA ARG A 424 23.92 -8.42 -13.42
C ARG A 424 22.51 -8.01 -13.01
N LEU A 425 22.11 -6.76 -13.23
CA LEU A 425 20.75 -6.29 -12.93
C LEU A 425 19.70 -7.07 -13.73
N ARG A 426 19.91 -7.24 -15.04
CA ARG A 426 18.99 -8.01 -15.91
C ARG A 426 18.84 -9.46 -15.43
N ASN A 427 19.93 -10.11 -15.06
CA ASN A 427 19.90 -11.49 -14.55
C ASN A 427 19.18 -11.58 -13.20
N GLN A 428 19.34 -10.58 -12.32
CA GLN A 428 18.61 -10.51 -11.06
C GLN A 428 17.10 -10.31 -11.28
N LEU A 429 16.70 -9.38 -12.16
CA LEU A 429 15.29 -9.17 -12.52
C LEU A 429 14.68 -10.43 -13.14
N ASN A 430 15.37 -11.09 -14.08
CA ASN A 430 14.91 -12.34 -14.70
C ASN A 430 14.80 -13.50 -13.68
N SER A 431 15.71 -13.56 -12.71
CA SER A 431 15.64 -14.55 -11.64
C SER A 431 14.46 -14.30 -10.71
N GLN A 432 14.25 -13.03 -10.33
CA GLN A 432 13.13 -12.60 -9.50
C GLN A 432 11.78 -12.86 -10.21
N SER A 433 11.65 -12.47 -11.48
CA SER A 433 10.44 -12.70 -12.28
C SER A 433 10.09 -14.19 -12.37
N ARG A 434 11.10 -15.05 -12.63
CA ARG A 434 10.90 -16.52 -12.64
C ARG A 434 10.43 -17.04 -11.28
N TRP A 435 11.04 -16.57 -10.19
CA TRP A 435 10.62 -16.97 -8.84
C TRP A 435 9.19 -16.54 -8.54
N GLN A 436 8.86 -15.28 -8.88
CA GLN A 436 7.51 -14.74 -8.73
C GLN A 436 6.49 -15.55 -9.52
N ASP A 437 6.75 -15.83 -10.79
CA ASP A 437 5.84 -16.62 -11.64
C ASP A 437 5.70 -18.08 -11.18
N TRP A 438 6.80 -18.68 -10.73
CA TRP A 438 6.82 -20.11 -10.42
C TRP A 438 6.34 -20.46 -9.02
N ILE A 439 6.60 -19.62 -8.06
CA ILE A 439 6.35 -19.92 -6.65
C ILE A 439 5.37 -18.94 -6.02
N GLU A 440 5.64 -17.64 -6.11
CA GLU A 440 4.83 -16.67 -5.38
C GLU A 440 3.43 -16.48 -5.97
N ARG A 441 3.30 -16.45 -7.30
CA ARG A 441 2.01 -16.29 -7.97
C ARG A 441 1.03 -17.43 -7.65
N PRO A 442 1.38 -18.73 -7.76
CA PRO A 442 0.50 -19.81 -7.35
C PRO A 442 0.06 -19.72 -5.89
N ILE A 443 0.97 -19.32 -4.99
CA ILE A 443 0.65 -19.13 -3.56
C ILE A 443 -0.34 -18.00 -3.39
N ARG A 444 -0.08 -16.81 -3.97
CA ARG A 444 -1.00 -15.67 -3.89
C ARG A 444 -2.37 -15.96 -4.50
N LEU A 445 -2.42 -16.72 -5.59
CA LEU A 445 -3.70 -17.14 -6.19
C LEU A 445 -4.47 -18.08 -5.27
N TYR A 446 -3.80 -19.04 -4.64
CA TYR A 446 -4.41 -19.94 -3.66
C TYR A 446 -4.93 -19.16 -2.43
N GLU A 447 -4.17 -18.17 -1.96
CA GLU A 447 -4.56 -17.30 -0.84
C GLU A 447 -5.56 -16.19 -1.24
N SER A 448 -6.02 -16.16 -2.50
CA SER A 448 -6.93 -15.12 -3.04
C SER A 448 -6.39 -13.70 -2.83
N ARG A 449 -5.07 -13.52 -3.00
CA ARG A 449 -4.38 -12.25 -2.83
C ARG A 449 -3.80 -11.75 -4.15
N ARG A 450 -3.93 -10.43 -4.40
CA ARG A 450 -3.27 -9.73 -5.49
C ARG A 450 -2.29 -8.70 -4.95
N LEU A 451 -1.08 -8.70 -5.48
CA LEU A 451 -0.07 -7.70 -5.15
C LEU A 451 -0.26 -6.48 -6.05
N LEU A 452 -0.63 -5.36 -5.47
CA LEU A 452 -0.71 -4.06 -6.10
C LEU A 452 0.50 -3.20 -5.71
N PHE A 453 0.82 -2.22 -6.54
CA PHE A 453 1.79 -1.17 -6.24
C PHE A 453 1.06 0.16 -6.06
N SER A 454 1.26 0.80 -4.92
CA SER A 454 0.70 2.11 -4.59
C SER A 454 1.81 3.17 -4.60
N LEU A 455 1.53 4.30 -5.24
CA LEU A 455 2.40 5.48 -5.20
C LEU A 455 1.93 6.40 -4.06
N LYS A 456 2.74 6.48 -3.02
CA LYS A 456 2.45 7.37 -1.87
C LYS A 456 3.68 8.20 -1.56
N THR A 457 3.50 9.52 -1.48
CA THR A 457 4.52 10.49 -1.05
C THR A 457 5.95 10.17 -1.50
N GLY A 458 6.11 9.97 -2.81
CA GLY A 458 7.43 9.71 -3.38
C GLY A 458 7.98 8.31 -3.18
N ARG A 459 7.14 7.33 -2.82
CA ARG A 459 7.53 5.93 -2.68
C ARG A 459 6.55 5.00 -3.38
N ILE A 460 7.09 3.91 -3.91
CA ILE A 460 6.32 2.78 -4.42
C ILE A 460 6.22 1.77 -3.29
N GLU A 461 5.01 1.48 -2.83
CA GLU A 461 4.74 0.56 -1.73
C GLU A 461 3.90 -0.62 -2.21
N PRO A 462 4.15 -1.85 -1.70
CA PRO A 462 3.33 -2.99 -2.00
C PRO A 462 2.03 -2.93 -1.18
N LEU A 463 0.92 -3.25 -1.82
CA LEU A 463 -0.38 -3.41 -1.18
C LEU A 463 -0.96 -4.77 -1.56
N LEU A 464 -1.43 -5.54 -0.58
CA LEU A 464 -2.11 -6.80 -0.83
C LEU A 464 -3.63 -6.57 -0.84
N LEU A 465 -4.25 -6.84 -1.99
CA LEU A 465 -5.70 -6.84 -2.15
C LEU A 465 -6.21 -8.27 -2.04
N THR A 466 -7.20 -8.50 -1.17
CA THR A 466 -7.90 -9.80 -1.09
C THR A 466 -9.10 -9.79 -2.02
N GLU A 467 -9.09 -10.68 -3.01
CA GLU A 467 -10.18 -10.84 -3.96
C GLU A 467 -10.27 -12.29 -4.46
N PRO A 468 -11.48 -12.79 -4.82
CA PRO A 468 -11.62 -14.13 -5.38
C PRO A 468 -10.86 -14.25 -6.72
N ARG A 469 -9.91 -15.19 -6.81
CA ARG A 469 -9.07 -15.42 -8.01
C ARG A 469 -9.14 -16.86 -8.52
N ASP A 470 -10.27 -17.53 -8.28
CA ASP A 470 -10.45 -18.96 -8.60
C ASP A 470 -10.31 -19.26 -10.09
N GLU A 471 -10.74 -18.34 -10.97
CA GLU A 471 -10.59 -18.51 -12.42
C GLU A 471 -9.11 -18.48 -12.85
N GLU A 472 -8.33 -17.58 -12.28
CA GLU A 472 -6.89 -17.49 -12.56
C GLU A 472 -6.17 -18.72 -11.99
N LEU A 473 -6.55 -19.18 -10.80
CA LEU A 473 -6.02 -20.39 -10.17
C LEU A 473 -6.25 -21.63 -11.07
N ARG A 474 -7.42 -21.78 -11.69
CA ARG A 474 -7.74 -22.88 -12.63
C ARG A 474 -6.94 -22.80 -13.92
N ARG A 475 -6.47 -21.64 -14.34
CA ARG A 475 -5.68 -21.43 -15.57
C ARG A 475 -4.18 -21.64 -15.38
N LEU A 476 -3.74 -21.93 -14.13
CA LEU A 476 -2.34 -22.21 -13.84
C LEU A 476 -1.83 -23.43 -14.66
N ARG A 477 -0.54 -23.38 -15.03
CA ARG A 477 0.15 -24.51 -15.64
C ARG A 477 0.27 -25.65 -14.63
N TRP A 478 0.36 -26.88 -15.12
CA TRP A 478 0.39 -28.08 -14.28
C TRP A 478 1.36 -27.99 -13.10
N TRP A 479 2.59 -27.56 -13.30
CA TRP A 479 3.58 -27.47 -12.23
C TRP A 479 3.29 -26.32 -11.23
N GLN A 480 2.69 -25.22 -11.66
CA GLN A 480 2.20 -24.14 -10.77
C GLN A 480 1.03 -24.64 -9.90
N GLN A 481 0.17 -25.48 -10.46
CA GLN A 481 -0.88 -26.15 -9.68
C GLN A 481 -0.30 -27.05 -8.61
N GLN A 482 0.84 -27.74 -8.86
CA GLN A 482 1.51 -28.52 -7.83
C GLN A 482 1.99 -27.67 -6.65
N VAL A 483 2.45 -26.43 -6.90
CA VAL A 483 2.82 -25.50 -5.82
C VAL A 483 1.59 -25.15 -4.96
N ALA A 484 0.46 -24.83 -5.59
CA ALA A 484 -0.79 -24.57 -4.86
C ALA A 484 -1.25 -25.77 -4.05
N LEU A 485 -1.19 -27.00 -4.62
CA LEU A 485 -1.51 -28.24 -3.91
C LEU A 485 -0.57 -28.52 -2.74
N ILE A 486 0.72 -28.19 -2.83
CA ILE A 486 1.67 -28.34 -1.73
C ILE A 486 1.29 -27.38 -0.58
N VAL A 487 0.87 -26.17 -0.89
CA VAL A 487 0.40 -25.20 0.13
C VAL A 487 -0.88 -25.71 0.78
N GLU A 488 -1.85 -26.21 0.00
CA GLU A 488 -3.08 -26.82 0.51
C GLU A 488 -2.78 -28.04 1.40
N ALA A 489 -1.92 -28.93 0.96
CA ALA A 489 -1.50 -30.09 1.75
C ALA A 489 -0.81 -29.70 3.06
N ARG A 490 0.06 -28.67 3.01
CA ARG A 490 0.68 -28.08 4.21
C ARG A 490 -0.38 -27.58 5.19
N ASP A 491 -1.36 -26.83 4.72
CA ASP A 491 -2.41 -26.26 5.54
C ASP A 491 -3.32 -27.36 6.14
N ALA A 492 -3.57 -28.43 5.39
CA ALA A 492 -4.30 -29.60 5.88
C ALA A 492 -3.53 -30.37 6.98
N ILE A 493 -2.20 -30.41 6.91
CA ILE A 493 -1.35 -31.12 7.89
C ILE A 493 -1.01 -30.19 9.08
N ALA A 494 -0.99 -28.89 8.90
CA ALA A 494 -0.59 -27.91 9.93
C ALA A 494 -1.28 -28.11 11.29
N PRO A 495 -2.60 -28.34 11.38
CA PRO A 495 -3.27 -28.59 12.67
C PRO A 495 -2.78 -29.82 13.38
N GLN A 496 -2.46 -30.88 12.62
CA GLN A 496 -1.95 -32.14 13.17
C GLN A 496 -0.51 -32.01 13.71
N VAL A 497 0.34 -31.26 12.95
CA VAL A 497 1.71 -30.95 13.37
C VAL A 497 1.69 -30.05 14.61
N GLN A 498 0.84 -29.04 14.64
CA GLN A 498 0.67 -28.16 15.80
C GLN A 498 0.19 -28.92 17.04
N ALA A 499 -0.77 -29.83 16.89
CA ALA A 499 -1.24 -30.69 17.97
C ALA A 499 -0.12 -31.65 18.48
N LEU A 500 0.71 -32.18 17.57
CA LEU A 500 1.86 -33.01 17.92
C LEU A 500 2.93 -32.20 18.67
N VAL A 501 3.29 -31.02 18.15
CA VAL A 501 4.27 -30.12 18.80
C VAL A 501 3.78 -29.65 20.17
N LYS A 502 2.50 -29.34 20.30
CA LYS A 502 1.89 -28.99 21.60
C LYS A 502 1.99 -30.16 22.58
N ARG A 503 1.64 -31.40 22.15
CA ARG A 503 1.76 -32.59 22.98
C ARG A 503 3.21 -32.89 23.38
N LEU A 504 4.16 -32.71 22.46
CA LEU A 504 5.60 -32.89 22.73
C LEU A 504 6.11 -31.78 23.68
N GLY A 505 5.66 -30.55 23.51
CA GLY A 505 5.96 -29.44 24.42
C GLY A 505 5.45 -29.69 25.84
N ASP A 506 4.20 -30.13 25.99
CA ASP A 506 3.60 -30.49 27.26
C ASP A 506 4.36 -31.65 27.93
N LEU A 507 4.74 -32.66 27.14
CA LEU A 507 5.52 -33.80 27.62
C LEU A 507 6.94 -33.36 28.07
N MET A 508 7.58 -32.46 27.32
CA MET A 508 8.89 -31.92 27.67
C MET A 508 8.82 -31.08 28.96
N VAL A 509 7.78 -30.26 29.14
CA VAL A 509 7.55 -29.51 30.39
C VAL A 509 7.36 -30.45 31.57
N VAL A 510 6.56 -31.51 31.41
CA VAL A 510 6.34 -32.50 32.48
C VAL A 510 7.65 -33.21 32.83
N VAL A 511 8.45 -33.64 31.86
CA VAL A 511 9.75 -34.26 32.07
C VAL A 511 10.72 -33.29 32.76
N LEU A 512 10.81 -32.05 32.28
CA LEU A 512 11.68 -31.02 32.87
C LEU A 512 11.27 -30.71 34.33
N THR A 513 9.98 -30.53 34.58
CA THR A 513 9.47 -30.27 35.95
C THR A 513 9.72 -31.44 36.88
N GLN A 514 9.55 -32.67 36.43
CA GLN A 514 9.85 -33.85 37.24
C GLN A 514 11.36 -34.04 37.48
N VAL A 515 12.20 -33.83 36.46
CA VAL A 515 13.66 -33.96 36.59
C VAL A 515 14.25 -32.84 37.45
N VAL A 516 13.87 -31.59 37.18
CA VAL A 516 14.34 -30.44 37.95
C VAL A 516 13.76 -30.44 39.36
N GLY A 517 12.49 -30.82 39.53
CA GLY A 517 11.88 -30.96 40.87
C GLY A 517 12.55 -32.03 41.69
N ARG A 518 12.92 -33.19 41.10
CA ARG A 518 13.68 -34.23 41.79
C ARG A 518 15.12 -33.81 42.12
N ALA A 519 15.78 -33.10 41.19
CA ALA A 519 17.13 -32.60 41.41
C ALA A 519 17.17 -31.57 42.55
N ILE A 520 16.22 -30.63 42.59
CA ILE A 520 16.09 -29.66 43.69
C ILE A 520 15.76 -30.36 45.01
N GLY A 521 14.89 -31.37 44.98
CA GLY A 521 14.56 -32.17 46.18
C GLY A 521 15.77 -32.97 46.72
N LEU A 522 16.64 -33.50 45.87
CA LEU A 522 17.88 -34.17 46.24
C LEU A 522 18.93 -33.20 46.80
N ILE A 523 19.08 -32.04 46.20
CA ILE A 523 19.97 -30.97 46.71
C ILE A 523 19.49 -30.47 48.06
N GLY A 524 18.18 -30.22 48.23
CA GLY A 524 17.60 -29.84 49.52
C GLY A 524 17.82 -30.87 50.62
N ARG A 525 17.69 -32.17 50.32
CA ARG A 525 18.00 -33.25 51.26
C ARG A 525 19.50 -33.37 51.58
N GLY A 526 20.36 -33.15 50.56
CA GLY A 526 21.81 -33.13 50.77
C GLY A 526 22.27 -32.01 51.68
N ILE A 527 21.70 -30.80 51.53
CA ILE A 527 21.98 -29.64 52.40
C ILE A 527 21.47 -29.90 53.82
N ALA A 528 20.26 -30.42 53.99
CA ALA A 528 19.69 -30.72 55.30
C ALA A 528 20.49 -31.82 56.03
N GLN A 529 20.99 -32.85 55.37
CA GLN A 529 21.86 -33.86 55.95
C GLN A 529 23.27 -33.37 56.22
N GLY A 530 23.78 -32.43 55.40
CA GLY A 530 25.08 -31.78 55.61
C GLY A 530 25.09 -30.87 56.86
N MET A 531 24.04 -30.10 57.10
CA MET A 531 23.90 -29.25 58.28
C MET A 531 23.66 -30.07 59.58
N GLY A 532 22.95 -31.19 59.48
CA GLY A 532 22.72 -32.06 60.67
C GLY A 532 23.98 -32.74 61.19
N ARG A 533 25.02 -32.93 60.35
CA ARG A 533 26.31 -33.50 60.79
C ARG A 533 27.29 -32.49 61.34
N SER A 534 27.10 -31.20 61.08
CA SER A 534 27.98 -30.13 61.62
C SER A 534 27.57 -29.67 63.01
N LEU A 535 26.32 -29.88 63.42
CA LEU A 535 25.80 -29.49 64.75
C LEU A 535 25.93 -30.59 65.83
N GLY A 536 26.43 -31.78 65.47
CA GLY A 536 26.64 -32.92 66.38
C GLY A 536 28.08 -33.11 66.84
N ARG A 537 28.98 -32.12 66.62
CA ARG A 537 30.37 -32.18 67.08
C ARG A 537 30.80 -30.87 67.72
N SER A 538 30.32 -30.64 68.92
CA SER A 538 30.93 -29.74 69.87
C SER A 538 30.81 -30.36 71.27
#